data_a941105e02fa32d3df46e63481f57254
#
_entry.id   a941105e02fa32d3df46e63481f57254
#
_cell.length_a   1.000
_cell.length_b   1.000
_cell.length_c   1.000
_cell.angle_alpha   90.00
_cell.angle_beta   90.00
_cell.angle_gamma   90.00
#
_symmetry.space_group_name_H-M   'P 1'
#
loop_
_entity.id
_entity.type
_entity.pdbx_description
1 polymer ?
#
loop_
_entity_poly.entity_id
_entity_poly.type
_entity_poly.pdbx_seq_one_letter_code
_entity_poly.pdbx_strand_id
1 'polypeptide(L)'
;MLCAVIFWNMNHEFAQDKINKSDEFYTLEYAIKPLLKYIPSDKTIWCPFDKEESNYVKLLRENGNTVINGHIEEGKNFFEYEPQNYDMIISNPPYSLRTPILERLFLIRKPFALLINESGLFDTKKRYEMLKNNPFEIMVFDKRINYIKDGVIKKGATFKSIYLCSQILDSKFVFETLSV
;
A
#
# COMPACT_ATOMS: atom_id res chain seq x y z
N MET A 1 -27.22 -4.14 -6.91
CA MET A 1 -25.93 -4.04 -7.60
C MET A 1 -25.68 -2.65 -8.23
N LEU A 2 -26.64 -2.05 -8.97
CA LEU A 2 -26.47 -0.71 -9.58
C LEU A 2 -26.25 0.44 -8.60
N CYS A 3 -26.91 0.47 -7.43
CA CYS A 3 -26.72 1.55 -6.44
C CYS A 3 -25.33 1.62 -5.84
N ALA A 4 -24.65 0.50 -5.65
CA ALA A 4 -23.29 0.48 -5.11
C ALA A 4 -22.25 1.06 -6.10
N VAL A 5 -22.46 0.84 -7.39
CA VAL A 5 -21.61 1.36 -8.48
C VAL A 5 -21.78 2.87 -8.64
N ILE A 6 -23.00 3.39 -8.51
CA ILE A 6 -23.28 4.84 -8.62
C ILE A 6 -22.71 5.61 -7.40
N PHE A 7 -22.85 5.09 -6.17
CA PHE A 7 -22.22 5.68 -4.98
C PHE A 7 -20.69 5.60 -5.04
N TRP A 8 -20.14 4.57 -5.65
CA TRP A 8 -18.73 4.40 -5.90
C TRP A 8 -18.21 5.53 -6.82
N ASN A 9 -18.82 5.78 -7.97
CA ASN A 9 -18.40 6.78 -8.94
C ASN A 9 -18.43 8.23 -8.39
N MET A 10 -19.43 8.61 -7.60
CA MET A 10 -19.53 9.97 -7.02
C MET A 10 -18.41 10.31 -6.02
N ASN A 11 -17.83 9.32 -5.32
CA ASN A 11 -16.72 9.56 -4.39
C ASN A 11 -15.36 9.62 -5.08
N HIS A 12 -15.25 9.22 -6.35
CA HIS A 12 -13.99 9.11 -7.08
C HIS A 12 -13.53 10.41 -7.75
N GLU A 13 -14.44 11.22 -8.27
CA GLU A 13 -14.10 12.56 -8.80
C GLU A 13 -13.44 13.44 -7.72
N PHE A 14 -13.92 13.34 -6.46
CA PHE A 14 -13.32 14.05 -5.32
C PHE A 14 -11.95 13.50 -4.87
N ALA A 15 -11.58 12.28 -5.24
CA ALA A 15 -10.30 11.68 -4.85
C ALA A 15 -9.17 12.12 -5.79
N GLN A 16 -9.43 12.33 -7.06
CA GLN A 16 -8.43 12.76 -8.05
C GLN A 16 -7.90 14.17 -7.77
N ASP A 17 -8.76 15.10 -7.36
CA ASP A 17 -8.36 16.47 -7.02
C ASP A 17 -7.52 16.58 -5.73
N LYS A 18 -7.50 15.51 -4.91
CA LYS A 18 -6.78 15.47 -3.63
C LYS A 18 -5.40 14.84 -3.67
N ILE A 19 -4.96 14.29 -4.79
CA ILE A 19 -3.58 13.80 -4.92
C ILE A 19 -2.68 15.04 -5.03
N ASN A 20 -2.29 15.55 -3.88
CA ASN A 20 -1.29 16.60 -3.82
C ASN A 20 0.06 16.01 -4.25
N LYS A 21 0.82 16.70 -5.13
CA LYS A 21 2.23 16.40 -5.43
C LYS A 21 3.11 16.28 -4.17
N SER A 22 2.60 16.69 -3.01
CA SER A 22 3.28 16.55 -1.72
C SER A 22 3.27 15.12 -1.15
N ASP A 23 2.45 14.21 -1.67
CA ASP A 23 2.29 12.83 -1.17
C ASP A 23 3.19 11.80 -1.88
N GLU A 24 4.03 12.23 -2.83
CA GLU A 24 4.98 11.34 -3.51
C GLU A 24 6.21 11.09 -2.64
N PHE A 25 6.20 9.97 -1.94
CA PHE A 25 7.31 9.48 -1.14
C PHE A 25 7.78 8.13 -1.66
N TYR A 26 9.01 8.06 -2.16
CA TYR A 26 9.60 6.80 -2.59
C TYR A 26 10.20 6.06 -1.41
N THR A 27 9.85 4.78 -1.29
CA THR A 27 10.27 3.91 -0.20
C THR A 27 11.69 3.40 -0.44
N LEU A 28 12.54 3.49 0.59
CA LEU A 28 13.90 2.93 0.57
C LEU A 28 13.88 1.41 0.71
N GLU A 29 14.83 0.72 0.10
CA GLU A 29 14.91 -0.75 0.06
C GLU A 29 14.85 -1.40 1.44
N TYR A 30 15.55 -0.83 2.44
CA TYR A 30 15.59 -1.40 3.79
C TYR A 30 14.22 -1.47 4.47
N ALA A 31 13.25 -0.65 4.04
CA ALA A 31 11.89 -0.67 4.56
C ALA A 31 11.01 -1.74 3.88
N ILE A 32 11.41 -2.21 2.69
CA ILE A 32 10.70 -3.26 1.95
C ILE A 32 11.24 -4.64 2.31
N LYS A 33 12.56 -4.78 2.49
CA LYS A 33 13.24 -6.06 2.74
C LYS A 33 12.61 -6.92 3.86
N PRO A 34 12.17 -6.37 5.01
CA PRO A 34 11.51 -7.17 6.04
C PRO A 34 10.21 -7.85 5.61
N LEU A 35 9.51 -7.28 4.62
CA LEU A 35 8.28 -7.85 4.08
C LEU A 35 8.54 -9.08 3.20
N LEU A 36 9.67 -9.11 2.46
CA LEU A 36 9.96 -10.12 1.42
C LEU A 36 9.91 -11.55 1.95
N LYS A 37 10.30 -11.81 3.19
CA LYS A 37 10.27 -13.17 3.79
C LYS A 37 8.86 -13.73 3.94
N TYR A 38 7.82 -12.90 3.86
CA TYR A 38 6.41 -13.29 3.90
C TYR A 38 5.79 -13.40 2.49
N ILE A 39 6.57 -13.09 1.45
CA ILE A 39 6.08 -13.07 0.07
C ILE A 39 6.66 -14.29 -0.68
N PRO A 40 5.82 -15.27 -1.05
CA PRO A 40 6.29 -16.40 -1.87
C PRO A 40 6.78 -15.91 -3.25
N SER A 41 7.89 -16.46 -3.70
CA SER A 41 8.59 -16.02 -4.92
C SER A 41 7.86 -16.33 -6.24
N ASP A 42 6.90 -17.26 -6.22
CA ASP A 42 6.14 -17.71 -7.39
C ASP A 42 4.89 -16.88 -7.70
N LYS A 43 4.65 -15.81 -6.95
CA LYS A 43 3.42 -15.00 -7.04
C LYS A 43 3.52 -13.85 -8.04
N THR A 44 2.38 -13.54 -8.65
CA THR A 44 2.20 -12.29 -9.42
C THR A 44 1.69 -11.20 -8.50
N ILE A 45 2.42 -10.11 -8.40
CA ILE A 45 2.15 -9.00 -7.48
C ILE A 45 1.74 -7.76 -8.25
N TRP A 46 0.63 -7.16 -7.85
CA TRP A 46 0.23 -5.85 -8.34
C TRP A 46 0.72 -4.76 -7.41
N CYS A 47 1.49 -3.79 -7.97
CA CYS A 47 1.99 -2.60 -7.30
C CYS A 47 1.29 -1.36 -7.88
N PRO A 48 0.06 -1.00 -7.41
CA PRO A 48 -0.80 -0.03 -8.07
C PRO A 48 -0.37 1.44 -7.94
N PHE A 49 0.59 1.74 -7.08
CA PHE A 49 1.08 3.10 -6.83
C PHE A 49 2.58 3.23 -7.14
N ASP A 50 3.11 2.31 -7.92
CA ASP A 50 4.55 2.22 -8.19
C ASP A 50 4.84 2.30 -9.68
N LYS A 51 5.81 3.16 -10.05
CA LYS A 51 6.40 3.21 -11.38
C LYS A 51 7.40 2.07 -11.56
N GLU A 52 7.82 1.83 -12.80
CA GLU A 52 8.74 0.76 -13.16
C GLU A 52 10.07 0.81 -12.38
N GLU A 53 10.58 2.01 -12.09
CA GLU A 53 11.84 2.24 -11.37
C GLU A 53 11.71 2.16 -9.84
N SER A 54 10.53 1.88 -9.28
CA SER A 54 10.35 1.85 -7.84
C SER A 54 11.10 0.69 -7.18
N ASN A 55 11.53 0.89 -5.94
CA ASN A 55 12.19 -0.16 -5.16
C ASN A 55 11.26 -1.36 -4.86
N TYR A 56 9.95 -1.17 -4.84
CA TYR A 56 9.00 -2.28 -4.74
C TYR A 56 9.10 -3.19 -5.96
N VAL A 57 9.02 -2.61 -7.16
CA VAL A 57 9.09 -3.38 -8.41
C VAL A 57 10.41 -4.12 -8.51
N LYS A 58 11.53 -3.43 -8.24
CA LYS A 58 12.87 -4.00 -8.26
C LYS A 58 13.00 -5.18 -7.29
N LEU A 59 12.74 -4.96 -6.01
CA LEU A 59 12.99 -5.96 -4.97
C LEU A 59 12.04 -7.17 -5.06
N LEU A 60 10.80 -6.98 -5.48
CA LEU A 60 9.87 -8.08 -5.71
C LEU A 60 10.29 -8.93 -6.90
N ARG A 61 10.80 -8.33 -7.98
CA ARG A 61 11.38 -9.09 -9.09
C ARG A 61 12.65 -9.84 -8.68
N GLU A 62 13.53 -9.23 -7.90
CA GLU A 62 14.71 -9.89 -7.33
C GLU A 62 14.32 -11.05 -6.40
N ASN A 63 13.18 -10.97 -5.71
CA ASN A 63 12.60 -12.06 -4.93
C ASN A 63 12.03 -13.20 -5.78
N GLY A 64 11.95 -13.04 -7.11
CA GLY A 64 11.43 -14.05 -8.06
C GLY A 64 9.96 -13.86 -8.44
N ASN A 65 9.34 -12.74 -8.05
CA ASN A 65 7.95 -12.46 -8.35
C ASN A 65 7.76 -11.88 -9.75
N THR A 66 6.62 -12.18 -10.38
CA THR A 66 6.11 -11.41 -11.50
C THR A 66 5.46 -10.13 -10.95
N VAL A 67 5.84 -8.96 -11.47
CA VAL A 67 5.31 -7.67 -10.96
C VAL A 67 4.57 -6.92 -12.05
N ILE A 68 3.32 -6.57 -11.76
CA ILE A 68 2.49 -5.66 -12.54
C ILE A 68 2.49 -4.32 -11.82
N ASN A 69 3.23 -3.36 -12.32
CA ASN A 69 3.25 -1.99 -11.78
C ASN A 69 2.12 -1.14 -12.38
N GLY A 70 1.76 -0.09 -11.68
CA GLY A 70 0.78 0.88 -12.14
C GLY A 70 0.95 2.22 -11.42
N HIS A 71 0.78 3.28 -12.15
CA HIS A 71 0.80 4.63 -11.60
C HIS A 71 -0.25 5.50 -12.31
N ILE A 72 -0.84 6.45 -11.57
CA ILE A 72 -1.88 7.34 -12.14
C ILE A 72 -1.35 8.17 -13.31
N GLU A 73 -0.09 8.58 -13.28
CA GLU A 73 0.57 9.31 -14.38
C GLU A 73 0.73 8.45 -15.65
N GLU A 74 0.64 7.13 -15.53
CA GLU A 74 0.65 6.17 -16.64
C GLU A 74 -0.77 5.79 -17.10
N GLY A 75 -1.80 6.51 -16.63
CA GLY A 75 -3.20 6.22 -16.93
C GLY A 75 -3.76 5.00 -16.19
N LYS A 76 -3.04 4.46 -15.22
CA LYS A 76 -3.46 3.29 -14.42
C LYS A 76 -3.96 3.74 -13.03
N ASN A 77 -5.07 4.45 -13.01
CA ASN A 77 -5.70 4.88 -11.77
C ASN A 77 -6.16 3.66 -10.96
N PHE A 78 -5.63 3.48 -9.74
CA PHE A 78 -5.99 2.37 -8.84
C PHE A 78 -7.50 2.18 -8.67
N PHE A 79 -8.29 3.23 -8.77
CA PHE A 79 -9.73 3.15 -8.57
C PHE A 79 -10.53 2.70 -9.80
N GLU A 80 -9.95 2.74 -10.98
CA GLU A 80 -10.58 2.42 -12.26
C GLU A 80 -9.94 1.21 -12.94
N TYR A 81 -8.63 1.09 -12.79
CA TYR A 81 -7.84 0.01 -13.36
C TYR A 81 -7.64 -1.13 -12.36
N GLU A 82 -7.76 -2.35 -12.83
CA GLU A 82 -7.39 -3.57 -12.13
C GLU A 82 -6.81 -4.55 -13.14
N PRO A 83 -5.56 -5.03 -12.97
CA PRO A 83 -5.00 -6.02 -13.87
C PRO A 83 -5.69 -7.36 -13.70
N GLN A 84 -5.62 -8.20 -14.74
CA GLN A 84 -6.03 -9.59 -14.64
C GLN A 84 -4.89 -10.45 -14.08
N ASN A 85 -5.25 -11.58 -13.43
CA ASN A 85 -4.31 -12.63 -13.03
C ASN A 85 -3.14 -12.17 -12.14
N TYR A 86 -3.45 -11.53 -11.02
CA TYR A 86 -2.52 -11.27 -9.94
C TYR A 86 -2.95 -11.96 -8.66
N ASP A 87 -2.00 -12.24 -7.76
CA ASP A 87 -2.22 -12.98 -6.51
C ASP A 87 -2.39 -12.05 -5.32
N MET A 88 -1.64 -10.95 -5.25
CA MET A 88 -1.62 -10.03 -4.12
C MET A 88 -1.27 -8.60 -4.53
N ILE A 89 -1.50 -7.66 -3.61
CA ILE A 89 -1.25 -6.22 -3.80
C ILE A 89 -0.21 -5.76 -2.79
N ILE A 90 0.90 -5.17 -3.26
CA ILE A 90 1.96 -4.63 -2.39
C ILE A 90 2.37 -3.27 -2.89
N SER A 91 2.30 -2.22 -2.06
CA SER A 91 2.67 -0.87 -2.49
C SER A 91 2.75 0.14 -1.33
N ASN A 92 3.20 1.35 -1.62
CA ASN A 92 3.11 2.51 -0.74
C ASN A 92 2.08 3.51 -1.31
N PRO A 93 0.86 3.56 -0.79
CA PRO A 93 -0.20 4.39 -1.34
C PRO A 93 -0.10 5.86 -0.90
N PRO A 94 -0.73 6.81 -1.61
CA PRO A 94 -0.89 8.19 -1.14
C PRO A 94 -1.74 8.20 0.15
N TYR A 95 -1.18 8.76 1.24
CA TYR A 95 -1.80 8.70 2.57
C TYR A 95 -3.11 9.49 2.68
N SER A 96 -3.29 10.52 1.85
CA SER A 96 -4.53 11.30 1.75
C SER A 96 -5.73 10.45 1.31
N LEU A 97 -5.50 9.38 0.55
CA LEU A 97 -6.53 8.50 0.00
C LEU A 97 -6.70 7.18 0.79
N ARG A 98 -6.14 7.08 1.99
CA ARG A 98 -6.16 5.84 2.81
C ARG A 98 -7.53 5.18 2.92
N THR A 99 -8.57 5.96 3.23
CA THR A 99 -9.91 5.38 3.43
C THR A 99 -10.48 4.74 2.16
N PRO A 100 -10.58 5.43 1.01
CA PRO A 100 -11.09 4.81 -0.20
C PRO A 100 -10.21 3.66 -0.72
N ILE A 101 -8.88 3.74 -0.52
CA ILE A 101 -7.97 2.64 -0.87
C ILE A 101 -8.29 1.38 -0.06
N LEU A 102 -8.43 1.50 1.26
CA LEU A 102 -8.77 0.36 2.12
C LEU A 102 -10.15 -0.23 1.78
N GLU A 103 -11.13 0.62 1.45
CA GLU A 103 -12.45 0.14 0.99
C GLU A 103 -12.33 -0.74 -0.24
N ARG A 104 -11.59 -0.28 -1.26
CA ARG A 104 -11.39 -1.05 -2.47
C ARG A 104 -10.63 -2.35 -2.22
N LEU A 105 -9.56 -2.33 -1.42
CA LEU A 105 -8.78 -3.53 -1.11
C LEU A 105 -9.63 -4.61 -0.43
N PHE A 106 -10.44 -4.24 0.55
CA PHE A 106 -11.34 -5.20 1.20
C PHE A 106 -12.48 -5.68 0.28
N LEU A 107 -12.87 -4.91 -0.74
CA LEU A 107 -13.81 -5.36 -1.78
C LEU A 107 -13.14 -6.34 -2.76
N ILE A 108 -11.89 -6.11 -3.14
CA ILE A 108 -11.08 -6.99 -4.00
C ILE A 108 -10.84 -8.35 -3.32
N ARG A 109 -10.71 -8.39 -1.99
CA ARG A 109 -10.54 -9.61 -1.18
C ARG A 109 -9.30 -10.44 -1.52
N LYS A 110 -8.26 -9.84 -2.08
CA LYS A 110 -6.96 -10.47 -2.25
C LYS A 110 -6.00 -10.09 -1.13
N PRO A 111 -4.99 -10.92 -0.85
CA PRO A 111 -3.92 -10.56 0.07
C PRO A 111 -3.31 -9.21 -0.29
N PHE A 112 -3.01 -8.39 0.71
CA PHE A 112 -2.33 -7.11 0.47
C PHE A 112 -1.37 -6.72 1.60
N ALA A 113 -0.34 -5.94 1.27
CA ALA A 113 0.52 -5.24 2.20
C ALA A 113 0.73 -3.79 1.75
N LEU A 114 0.26 -2.84 2.54
CA LEU A 114 0.45 -1.42 2.29
C LEU A 114 1.34 -0.78 3.34
N LEU A 115 2.39 -0.08 2.90
CA LEU A 115 3.17 0.77 3.78
C LEU A 115 2.39 2.06 4.03
N ILE A 116 1.94 2.26 5.25
CA ILE A 116 1.11 3.41 5.61
C ILE A 116 1.64 4.12 6.87
N ASN A 117 1.24 5.36 7.04
CA ASN A 117 1.39 6.07 8.30
C ASN A 117 0.44 5.45 9.35
N GLU A 118 0.96 5.11 10.55
CA GLU A 118 0.17 4.55 11.65
C GLU A 118 -0.87 5.54 12.20
N SER A 119 -0.52 6.84 12.16
CA SER A 119 -1.38 7.88 12.71
C SER A 119 -2.73 7.91 12.00
N GLY A 120 -3.77 7.92 12.78
CA GLY A 120 -5.13 8.02 12.28
C GLY A 120 -5.68 6.75 11.64
N LEU A 121 -5.03 5.59 11.77
CA LEU A 121 -5.54 4.34 11.20
C LEU A 121 -6.96 4.01 11.71
N PHE A 122 -7.22 4.29 12.97
CA PHE A 122 -8.50 4.00 13.64
C PHE A 122 -9.37 5.25 13.92
N ASP A 123 -8.96 6.44 13.51
CA ASP A 123 -9.59 7.72 13.91
C ASP A 123 -10.99 7.96 13.35
N THR A 124 -11.41 7.24 12.33
CA THR A 124 -12.74 7.40 11.78
C THR A 124 -13.59 6.16 12.00
N LYS A 125 -14.88 6.35 12.30
CA LYS A 125 -15.84 5.25 12.44
C LYS A 125 -15.79 4.31 11.23
N LYS A 126 -15.65 4.86 10.02
CA LYS A 126 -15.60 4.09 8.78
C LYS A 126 -14.40 3.13 8.75
N ARG A 127 -13.17 3.62 9.05
CA ARG A 127 -11.97 2.77 9.10
C ARG A 127 -12.04 1.76 10.25
N TYR A 128 -12.51 2.19 11.41
CA TYR A 128 -12.71 1.29 12.55
C TYR A 128 -13.62 0.11 12.17
N GLU A 129 -14.78 0.36 11.56
CA GLU A 129 -15.71 -0.70 11.16
C GLU A 129 -15.11 -1.59 10.05
N MET A 130 -14.38 -1.03 9.09
CA MET A 130 -13.68 -1.84 8.08
C MET A 130 -12.68 -2.80 8.71
N LEU A 131 -11.81 -2.32 9.58
CA LEU A 131 -10.76 -3.14 10.20
C LEU A 131 -11.34 -4.12 11.23
N LYS A 132 -12.43 -3.76 11.92
CA LYS A 132 -13.13 -4.66 12.82
C LYS A 132 -13.72 -5.88 12.09
N ASN A 133 -14.25 -5.66 10.88
CA ASN A 133 -15.03 -6.65 10.14
C ASN A 133 -14.24 -7.40 9.06
N ASN A 134 -12.94 -7.09 8.89
CA ASN A 134 -12.09 -7.75 7.93
C ASN A 134 -10.78 -8.24 8.56
N PRO A 135 -10.17 -9.32 8.05
CA PRO A 135 -8.87 -9.76 8.53
C PRO A 135 -7.81 -8.72 8.21
N PHE A 136 -6.96 -8.40 9.18
CA PHE A 136 -5.79 -7.58 8.98
C PHE A 136 -4.67 -7.98 9.94
N GLU A 137 -3.44 -7.72 9.55
CA GLU A 137 -2.22 -7.88 10.33
C GLU A 137 -1.41 -6.58 10.28
N ILE A 138 -0.53 -6.37 11.25
CA ILE A 138 0.34 -5.19 11.31
C ILE A 138 1.79 -5.62 11.51
N MET A 139 2.68 -5.16 10.62
CA MET A 139 4.12 -5.22 10.83
C MET A 139 4.61 -3.87 11.38
N VAL A 140 5.21 -3.92 12.54
CA VAL A 140 5.72 -2.75 13.28
C VAL A 140 7.24 -2.75 13.20
N PHE A 141 7.83 -1.59 12.92
CA PHE A 141 9.29 -1.41 12.89
C PHE A 141 9.83 -0.85 14.19
N ASP A 142 11.09 -1.16 14.51
CA ASP A 142 11.81 -0.64 15.68
C ASP A 142 12.06 0.88 15.59
N LYS A 143 12.14 1.44 14.38
CA LYS A 143 12.41 2.86 14.13
C LYS A 143 11.57 3.43 12.98
N ARG A 144 11.61 4.76 12.83
CA ARG A 144 10.95 5.46 11.72
C ARG A 144 11.67 5.20 10.41
N ILE A 145 10.90 5.13 9.32
CA ILE A 145 11.40 4.99 7.96
C ILE A 145 11.73 6.38 7.39
N ASN A 146 12.86 6.49 6.70
CA ASN A 146 13.15 7.63 5.85
C ASN A 146 12.60 7.39 4.45
N TYR A 147 12.31 8.46 3.74
CA TYR A 147 11.77 8.42 2.39
C TYR A 147 12.60 9.28 1.44
N ILE A 148 12.54 8.98 0.15
CA ILE A 148 13.04 9.85 -0.89
C ILE A 148 11.89 10.75 -1.34
N LYS A 149 12.14 12.07 -1.34
CA LYS A 149 11.24 13.08 -1.91
C LYS A 149 12.07 14.06 -2.72
N ASP A 150 11.66 14.34 -3.94
CA ASP A 150 12.38 15.21 -4.88
C ASP A 150 13.87 14.78 -5.06
N GLY A 151 14.11 13.45 -5.12
CA GLY A 151 15.46 12.88 -5.25
C GLY A 151 16.34 12.98 -3.99
N VAL A 152 15.83 13.49 -2.88
CA VAL A 152 16.58 13.68 -1.62
C VAL A 152 16.02 12.80 -0.51
N ILE A 153 16.92 12.11 0.22
CA ILE A 153 16.51 11.35 1.42
C ILE A 153 16.07 12.33 2.51
N LYS A 154 14.80 12.33 2.85
CA LYS A 154 14.23 13.07 3.98
C LYS A 154 14.41 12.23 5.24
N LYS A 155 15.32 12.67 6.12
CA LYS A 155 15.53 12.07 7.44
C LYS A 155 14.50 12.58 8.44
N GLY A 156 14.08 11.70 9.36
CA GLY A 156 13.22 12.08 10.49
C GLY A 156 11.77 12.36 10.07
N ALA A 157 11.14 11.44 9.34
CA ALA A 157 9.70 11.52 9.13
C ALA A 157 8.98 11.81 10.45
N THR A 158 8.03 12.75 10.45
CA THR A 158 7.26 13.17 11.64
C THR A 158 6.31 12.09 12.13
N PHE A 159 6.09 11.05 11.32
CA PHE A 159 5.20 9.93 11.59
C PHE A 159 5.97 8.59 11.58
N LYS A 160 5.42 7.61 12.25
CA LYS A 160 5.87 6.22 12.16
C LYS A 160 5.08 5.49 11.06
N SER A 161 5.77 4.68 10.27
CA SER A 161 5.16 3.85 9.25
C SER A 161 5.10 2.41 9.71
N ILE A 162 4.06 1.73 9.26
CA ILE A 162 3.80 0.31 9.47
C ILE A 162 3.41 -0.32 8.14
N TYR A 163 3.56 -1.63 8.00
CA TYR A 163 2.76 -2.34 7.00
C TYR A 163 1.42 -2.73 7.60
N LEU A 164 0.34 -2.29 6.96
CA LEU A 164 -0.98 -2.84 7.13
C LEU A 164 -1.17 -3.94 6.10
N CYS A 165 -1.36 -5.15 6.58
CA CYS A 165 -1.48 -6.35 5.75
C CYS A 165 -2.87 -6.99 5.89
N SER A 166 -3.20 -7.85 4.96
CA SER A 166 -4.29 -8.81 5.06
C SER A 166 -3.88 -10.10 4.37
N GLN A 167 -3.96 -11.21 5.08
CA GLN A 167 -3.62 -12.57 4.61
C GLN A 167 -2.16 -12.72 4.12
N ILE A 168 -1.23 -12.02 4.76
CA ILE A 168 0.21 -12.07 4.41
C ILE A 168 1.07 -12.49 5.59
N LEU A 169 0.83 -11.92 6.79
CA LEU A 169 1.68 -12.19 7.94
C LEU A 169 1.18 -13.40 8.73
N ASP A 170 2.11 -14.10 9.39
CA ASP A 170 1.81 -15.31 10.17
C ASP A 170 1.07 -15.01 11.48
N SER A 171 1.05 -13.76 11.92
CA SER A 171 0.39 -13.32 13.15
C SER A 171 -0.18 -11.91 13.05
N LYS A 172 -1.10 -11.59 13.98
CA LYS A 172 -1.78 -10.29 14.01
C LYS A 172 -0.81 -9.10 14.11
N PHE A 173 0.27 -9.28 14.86
CA PHE A 173 1.33 -8.29 15.03
C PHE A 173 2.69 -8.96 14.82
N VAL A 174 3.50 -8.36 13.98
CA VAL A 174 4.87 -8.75 13.70
C VAL A 174 5.78 -7.56 13.99
N PHE A 175 6.90 -7.79 14.66
CA PHE A 175 7.88 -6.76 15.00
C PHE A 175 9.17 -7.02 14.23
N GLU A 176 9.61 -6.03 13.46
CA GLU A 176 10.79 -6.14 12.59
C GLU A 176 11.83 -5.06 12.90
N THR A 177 13.08 -5.45 12.88
CA THR A 177 14.21 -4.54 13.00
C THR A 177 14.68 -4.11 11.63
N LEU A 178 14.78 -2.79 11.41
CA LEU A 178 15.27 -2.23 10.15
C LEU A 178 16.81 -2.23 10.12
N SER A 179 17.39 -2.97 9.20
CA SER A 179 18.84 -2.92 8.90
C SER A 179 19.06 -1.81 7.84
N VAL A 180 19.72 -0.72 8.26
CA VAL A 180 20.00 0.45 7.41
C VAL A 180 21.42 0.36 6.88
#